data_85c3648f576cf1fcd1b3a28ed3d93be6
#
_entry.id   85c3648f576cf1fcd1b3a28ed3d93be6
#
_cell.length_a   1.000
_cell.length_b   1.000
_cell.length_c   1.000
_cell.angle_alpha   90.00
_cell.angle_beta   90.00
_cell.angle_gamma   90.00
#
_symmetry.space_group_name_H-M   'P 1'
#
loop_
_entity.id
_entity.type
_entity.pdbx_description
1 polymer ?
#
loop_
_entity_poly.entity_id
_entity_poly.type
_entity_poly.pdbx_seq_one_letter_code
_entity_poly.pdbx_strand_id
1 'polypeptide(L)'
;LSSSSAASDVYKRQGLESIKDKNAVDVKRGIDKAVSQVVDLLDEWSEEITTEEQLQQIATISANNDIEVGELISTAMDKVGTDGVVTVEESKTGETYLETVEGMQFSRGYKSPYFVTDNNSMTAVINNPVILITDKKRNQVKKLLPILEAVSSQNKSLLLIADGIDGEALSTLVVNKMRGILACVAVNAPDFGDRKKAIMEDIATLTGGQVVSTEKGMRLDKFNTDW
;
A
#
# COMPACT_ATOMS: atom_id res chain seq x y z
N LEU A 1 -4.85 3.27 29.51
CA LEU A 1 -4.97 1.80 29.22
C LEU A 1 -5.51 0.97 30.39
N SER A 2 -5.50 1.49 31.63
CA SER A 2 -5.75 0.63 32.81
C SER A 2 -7.22 0.39 33.15
N SER A 3 -8.12 1.37 32.97
CA SER A 3 -9.51 1.23 33.44
C SER A 3 -10.41 0.36 32.56
N SER A 4 -10.37 0.52 31.25
CA SER A 4 -11.18 -0.26 30.31
C SER A 4 -10.75 -1.73 30.24
N SER A 5 -9.43 -1.99 30.23
CA SER A 5 -8.89 -3.35 30.25
C SER A 5 -9.20 -4.09 31.55
N ALA A 6 -9.10 -3.40 32.68
CA ALA A 6 -9.44 -3.98 34.00
C ALA A 6 -10.93 -4.30 34.11
N ALA A 7 -11.82 -3.43 33.63
CA ALA A 7 -13.25 -3.68 33.59
C ALA A 7 -13.58 -4.89 32.72
N SER A 8 -13.00 -5.00 31.53
CA SER A 8 -13.19 -6.14 30.64
C SER A 8 -12.74 -7.46 31.28
N ASP A 9 -11.64 -7.47 32.03
CA ASP A 9 -11.14 -8.65 32.73
C ASP A 9 -12.10 -9.09 33.84
N VAL A 10 -12.68 -8.14 34.59
CA VAL A 10 -13.68 -8.44 35.61
C VAL A 10 -14.91 -9.11 34.99
N TYR A 11 -15.46 -8.56 33.90
CA TYR A 11 -16.60 -9.17 33.20
C TYR A 11 -16.29 -10.55 32.62
N LYS A 12 -15.10 -10.74 32.07
CA LYS A 12 -14.68 -12.07 31.62
C LYS A 12 -14.62 -13.09 32.72
N ARG A 13 -14.08 -12.74 33.92
CA ARG A 13 -14.01 -13.65 35.09
C ARG A 13 -15.39 -14.00 35.61
N GLN A 14 -16.27 -13.00 35.74
CA GLN A 14 -17.66 -13.23 36.15
C GLN A 14 -18.41 -14.13 35.15
N GLY A 15 -18.23 -13.89 33.86
CA GLY A 15 -18.79 -14.73 32.80
C GLY A 15 -18.29 -16.18 32.88
N LEU A 16 -16.99 -16.37 33.05
CA LEU A 16 -16.40 -17.71 33.21
C LEU A 16 -16.95 -18.48 34.43
N GLU A 17 -17.16 -17.79 35.55
CA GLU A 17 -17.80 -18.42 36.73
C GLU A 17 -19.23 -18.84 36.44
N SER A 18 -20.00 -18.02 35.73
CA SER A 18 -21.41 -18.28 35.43
C SER A 18 -21.64 -19.46 34.48
N ILE A 19 -20.61 -19.86 33.72
CA ILE A 19 -20.70 -20.92 32.71
C ILE A 19 -20.00 -22.22 33.10
N LYS A 20 -19.41 -22.31 34.31
CA LYS A 20 -18.62 -23.50 34.74
C LYS A 20 -19.33 -24.83 34.53
N ASP A 21 -20.66 -24.85 34.77
CA ASP A 21 -21.50 -26.05 34.68
C ASP A 21 -22.32 -26.10 33.38
N LYS A 22 -22.04 -25.24 32.40
CA LYS A 22 -22.77 -25.18 31.14
C LYS A 22 -22.02 -25.88 30.02
N ASN A 23 -22.78 -26.35 29.04
CA ASN A 23 -22.18 -26.92 27.83
C ASN A 23 -21.47 -25.82 27.03
N ALA A 24 -20.18 -25.97 26.79
CA ALA A 24 -19.37 -24.96 26.10
C ALA A 24 -19.87 -24.66 24.68
N VAL A 25 -20.44 -25.65 23.98
CA VAL A 25 -21.00 -25.46 22.62
C VAL A 25 -22.26 -24.59 22.66
N ASP A 26 -23.12 -24.80 23.63
CA ASP A 26 -24.34 -23.99 23.76
C ASP A 26 -24.04 -22.58 24.23
N VAL A 27 -23.05 -22.41 25.09
CA VAL A 27 -22.53 -21.08 25.48
C VAL A 27 -21.97 -20.36 24.25
N LYS A 28 -21.15 -21.03 23.45
CA LYS A 28 -20.63 -20.45 22.22
C LYS A 28 -21.73 -20.02 21.26
N ARG A 29 -22.74 -20.87 21.04
CA ARG A 29 -23.88 -20.52 20.18
C ARG A 29 -24.66 -19.30 20.72
N GLY A 30 -24.81 -19.20 22.05
CA GLY A 30 -25.43 -18.05 22.69
C GLY A 30 -24.64 -16.77 22.48
N ILE A 31 -23.30 -16.83 22.59
CA ILE A 31 -22.39 -15.69 22.32
C ILE A 31 -22.46 -15.29 20.84
N ASP A 32 -22.34 -16.25 19.94
CA ASP A 32 -22.41 -15.98 18.50
C ASP A 32 -23.73 -15.29 18.11
N LYS A 33 -24.86 -15.75 18.67
CA LYS A 33 -26.17 -15.13 18.45
C LYS A 33 -26.26 -13.71 19.04
N ALA A 34 -25.71 -13.50 20.22
CA ALA A 34 -25.71 -12.17 20.85
C ALA A 34 -24.81 -11.20 20.06
N VAL A 35 -23.65 -11.66 19.59
CA VAL A 35 -22.75 -10.85 18.74
C VAL A 35 -23.44 -10.45 17.45
N SER A 36 -24.11 -11.40 16.76
CA SER A 36 -24.85 -11.08 15.52
C SER A 36 -25.93 -10.01 15.79
N GLN A 37 -26.72 -10.14 16.86
CA GLN A 37 -27.74 -9.15 17.19
C GLN A 37 -27.15 -7.78 17.55
N VAL A 38 -26.00 -7.72 18.22
CA VAL A 38 -25.31 -6.45 18.51
C VAL A 38 -24.78 -5.81 17.24
N VAL A 39 -24.21 -6.60 16.32
CA VAL A 39 -23.75 -6.08 15.02
C VAL A 39 -24.91 -5.50 14.22
N ASP A 40 -26.02 -6.24 14.12
CA ASP A 40 -27.22 -5.77 13.41
C ASP A 40 -27.76 -4.45 14.00
N LEU A 41 -27.77 -4.32 15.35
CA LEU A 41 -28.16 -3.08 16.02
C LEU A 41 -27.17 -1.93 15.80
N LEU A 42 -25.87 -2.22 15.75
CA LEU A 42 -24.84 -1.20 15.45
C LEU A 42 -24.98 -0.70 14.02
N ASP A 43 -25.27 -1.58 13.06
CA ASP A 43 -25.53 -1.20 11.68
C ASP A 43 -26.79 -0.33 11.55
N GLU A 44 -27.86 -0.67 12.31
CA GLU A 44 -29.10 0.13 12.34
C GLU A 44 -28.89 1.52 12.97
N TRP A 45 -28.01 1.64 13.96
CA TRP A 45 -27.75 2.89 14.68
C TRP A 45 -26.59 3.70 14.08
N SER A 46 -25.86 3.14 13.14
CA SER A 46 -24.77 3.84 12.48
C SER A 46 -25.31 4.96 11.61
N GLU A 47 -24.67 6.12 11.67
CA GLU A 47 -24.93 7.26 10.81
C GLU A 47 -23.73 7.50 9.90
N GLU A 48 -23.98 7.72 8.61
CA GLU A 48 -22.93 8.07 7.67
C GLU A 48 -22.38 9.47 7.97
N ILE A 49 -21.04 9.59 7.91
CA ILE A 49 -20.34 10.86 8.01
C ILE A 49 -20.55 11.60 6.68
N THR A 50 -21.26 12.72 6.73
CA THR A 50 -21.58 13.50 5.55
C THR A 50 -20.94 14.89 5.54
N THR A 51 -20.40 15.35 6.68
CA THR A 51 -19.81 16.67 6.84
C THR A 51 -18.38 16.60 7.36
N GLU A 52 -17.55 17.56 6.95
CA GLU A 52 -16.18 17.72 7.44
C GLU A 52 -16.12 17.91 8.96
N GLU A 53 -17.11 18.62 9.52
CA GLU A 53 -17.22 18.86 10.97
C GLU A 53 -17.43 17.56 11.75
N GLN A 54 -18.27 16.64 11.25
CA GLN A 54 -18.45 15.30 11.84
C GLN A 54 -17.15 14.49 11.78
N LEU A 55 -16.45 14.56 10.66
CA LEU A 55 -15.16 13.89 10.47
C LEU A 55 -14.12 14.41 11.46
N GLN A 56 -14.02 15.75 11.62
CA GLN A 56 -13.13 16.38 12.59
C GLN A 56 -13.45 15.94 14.03
N GLN A 57 -14.74 15.89 14.41
CA GLN A 57 -15.16 15.44 15.74
C GLN A 57 -14.72 14.01 16.02
N ILE A 58 -14.91 13.09 15.07
CA ILE A 58 -14.51 11.69 15.21
C ILE A 58 -12.98 11.56 15.27
N ALA A 59 -12.27 12.29 14.42
CA ALA A 59 -10.81 12.31 14.42
C ALA A 59 -10.26 12.85 15.76
N THR A 60 -10.86 13.92 16.29
CA THR A 60 -10.51 14.49 17.60
C THR A 60 -10.72 13.50 18.74
N ILE A 61 -11.85 12.81 18.78
CA ILE A 61 -12.12 11.78 19.81
C ILE A 61 -11.12 10.62 19.68
N SER A 62 -10.82 10.19 18.46
CA SER A 62 -9.87 9.11 18.19
C SER A 62 -8.44 9.48 18.59
N ALA A 63 -8.09 10.78 18.49
CA ALA A 63 -6.83 11.35 18.94
C ALA A 63 -6.83 11.73 20.44
N ASN A 64 -7.66 11.10 21.26
CA ASN A 64 -7.77 11.36 22.70
C ASN A 64 -8.14 12.81 23.05
N ASN A 65 -9.06 13.40 22.30
CA ASN A 65 -9.53 14.78 22.39
C ASN A 65 -8.48 15.86 22.00
N ASP A 66 -7.50 15.49 21.20
CA ASP A 66 -6.58 16.43 20.61
C ASP A 66 -7.21 17.09 19.37
N ILE A 67 -7.55 18.38 19.50
CA ILE A 67 -8.24 19.13 18.47
C ILE A 67 -7.31 19.41 17.28
N GLU A 68 -6.03 19.70 17.53
CA GLU A 68 -5.05 19.99 16.47
C GLU A 68 -4.83 18.78 15.56
N VAL A 69 -4.71 17.60 16.15
CA VAL A 69 -4.63 16.35 15.40
C VAL A 69 -5.94 16.06 14.66
N GLY A 70 -7.10 16.33 15.30
CA GLY A 70 -8.41 16.17 14.68
C GLY A 70 -8.58 17.03 13.42
N GLU A 71 -8.20 18.30 13.48
CA GLU A 71 -8.21 19.22 12.35
C GLU A 71 -7.24 18.81 11.23
N LEU A 72 -6.04 18.34 11.60
CA LEU A 72 -5.06 17.89 10.64
C LEU A 72 -5.54 16.65 9.86
N ILE A 73 -6.15 15.69 10.56
CA ILE A 73 -6.70 14.47 9.93
C ILE A 73 -7.92 14.80 9.06
N SER A 74 -8.84 15.65 9.52
CA SER A 74 -10.00 16.03 8.70
C SER A 74 -9.57 16.76 7.43
N THR A 75 -8.60 17.67 7.52
CA THR A 75 -8.00 18.35 6.37
C THR A 75 -7.30 17.37 5.42
N ALA A 76 -6.61 16.35 5.96
CA ALA A 76 -5.99 15.32 5.15
C ALA A 76 -7.04 14.53 4.36
N MET A 77 -8.10 14.09 5.03
CA MET A 77 -9.19 13.33 4.42
C MET A 77 -9.96 14.14 3.37
N ASP A 78 -10.20 15.43 3.61
CA ASP A 78 -10.82 16.31 2.62
C ASP A 78 -9.97 16.40 1.33
N LYS A 79 -8.65 16.49 1.47
CA LYS A 79 -7.72 16.54 0.33
C LYS A 79 -7.61 15.26 -0.47
N VAL A 80 -7.63 14.10 0.19
CA VAL A 80 -7.46 12.79 -0.48
C VAL A 80 -8.80 12.14 -0.84
N GLY A 81 -9.91 12.63 -0.30
CA GLY A 81 -11.25 12.05 -0.49
C GLY A 81 -11.50 10.79 0.33
N THR A 82 -12.72 10.26 0.24
CA THR A 82 -13.18 9.10 1.03
C THR A 82 -12.41 7.81 0.73
N ASP A 83 -11.89 7.68 -0.48
CA ASP A 83 -11.11 6.51 -0.93
C ASP A 83 -9.60 6.68 -0.73
N GLY A 84 -9.19 7.84 -0.20
CA GLY A 84 -7.79 8.15 0.03
C GLY A 84 -7.20 7.45 1.25
N VAL A 85 -5.90 7.23 1.22
CA VAL A 85 -5.16 6.62 2.34
C VAL A 85 -4.41 7.70 3.11
N VAL A 86 -4.70 7.80 4.40
CA VAL A 86 -3.96 8.64 5.34
C VAL A 86 -3.03 7.78 6.17
N THR A 87 -1.74 8.10 6.15
CA THR A 87 -0.72 7.45 6.98
C THR A 87 -0.13 8.43 7.97
N VAL A 88 0.26 7.95 9.14
CA VAL A 88 0.91 8.74 10.18
C VAL A 88 2.34 8.25 10.33
N GLU A 89 3.31 9.14 10.19
CA GLU A 89 4.74 8.84 10.33
C GLU A 89 5.37 9.78 11.35
N GLU A 90 6.47 9.35 11.96
CA GLU A 90 7.22 10.18 12.88
C GLU A 90 8.02 11.25 12.14
N SER A 91 7.81 12.52 12.50
CA SER A 91 8.52 13.65 11.91
C SER A 91 9.98 13.68 12.35
N LYS A 92 10.89 13.86 11.42
CA LYS A 92 12.33 14.03 11.69
C LYS A 92 12.69 15.42 12.21
N THR A 93 11.83 16.41 12.00
CA THR A 93 12.04 17.79 12.42
C THR A 93 11.42 18.12 13.77
N GLY A 94 10.56 17.23 14.31
CA GLY A 94 9.79 17.46 15.53
C GLY A 94 8.59 18.38 15.33
N GLU A 95 8.32 18.83 14.11
CA GLU A 95 7.15 19.61 13.76
C GLU A 95 6.06 18.70 13.16
N THR A 96 4.81 18.96 13.48
CA THR A 96 3.66 18.26 12.88
C THR A 96 3.24 19.00 11.62
N TYR A 97 3.20 18.31 10.50
CA TYR A 97 2.77 18.86 9.22
C TYR A 97 2.05 17.82 8.36
N LEU A 98 1.24 18.29 7.43
CA LEU A 98 0.54 17.48 6.45
C LEU A 98 1.26 17.53 5.10
N GLU A 99 1.65 16.39 4.59
CA GLU A 99 2.15 16.23 3.23
C GLU A 99 1.15 15.41 2.41
N THR A 100 0.75 15.94 1.26
CA THR A 100 -0.15 15.25 0.33
C THR A 100 0.61 14.84 -0.91
N VAL A 101 0.50 13.57 -1.27
CA VAL A 101 1.09 13.02 -2.49
C VAL A 101 -0.04 12.46 -3.36
N GLU A 102 -0.12 12.95 -4.59
CA GLU A 102 -1.03 12.35 -5.57
C GLU A 102 -0.41 11.07 -6.11
N GLY A 103 -1.17 9.98 -6.07
CA GLY A 103 -0.71 8.68 -6.54
C GLY A 103 -0.76 7.60 -5.48
N MET A 104 0.20 6.69 -5.53
CA MET A 104 0.28 5.54 -4.61
C MET A 104 1.66 5.44 -4.00
N GLN A 105 1.72 5.29 -2.67
CA GLN A 105 2.95 5.02 -1.93
C GLN A 105 3.01 3.55 -1.52
N PHE A 106 4.17 2.92 -1.65
CA PHE A 106 4.42 1.58 -1.18
C PHE A 106 5.82 1.43 -0.55
N SER A 107 5.98 0.45 0.33
CA SER A 107 7.12 0.30 1.24
C SER A 107 8.41 -0.23 0.60
N ARG A 108 8.48 -0.44 -0.71
CA ARG A 108 9.65 -0.97 -1.41
C ARG A 108 10.32 0.12 -2.24
N GLY A 109 11.58 0.37 -1.97
CA GLY A 109 12.41 1.29 -2.73
C GLY A 109 13.19 0.62 -3.88
N TYR A 110 14.10 1.38 -4.46
CA TYR A 110 14.94 0.91 -5.56
C TYR A 110 15.86 -0.26 -5.16
N LYS A 111 16.15 -1.12 -6.13
CA LYS A 111 16.94 -2.35 -5.95
C LYS A 111 18.44 -2.10 -5.78
N SER A 112 18.94 -0.97 -6.22
CA SER A 112 20.36 -0.67 -6.21
C SER A 112 20.59 0.82 -5.98
N PRO A 113 21.57 1.20 -5.13
CA PRO A 113 21.97 2.61 -4.94
C PRO A 113 22.39 3.31 -6.24
N TYR A 114 22.84 2.56 -7.24
CA TYR A 114 23.17 3.11 -8.54
C TYR A 114 21.99 3.70 -9.32
N PHE A 115 20.75 3.46 -8.89
CA PHE A 115 19.55 4.09 -9.45
C PHE A 115 19.28 5.49 -8.89
N VAL A 116 19.98 5.90 -7.86
CA VAL A 116 19.87 7.24 -7.27
C VAL A 116 20.15 8.33 -8.32
N THR A 117 19.32 9.36 -8.33
CA THR A 117 19.47 10.55 -9.19
C THR A 117 19.92 11.77 -8.39
N ASP A 118 19.57 11.85 -7.11
CA ASP A 118 20.02 12.88 -6.17
C ASP A 118 20.73 12.22 -4.98
N ASN A 119 22.05 12.39 -4.91
CA ASN A 119 22.88 11.81 -3.88
C ASN A 119 22.71 12.48 -2.49
N ASN A 120 22.21 13.71 -2.43
CA ASN A 120 22.02 14.40 -1.15
C ASN A 120 20.81 13.84 -0.41
N SER A 121 19.72 13.63 -1.11
CA SER A 121 18.48 13.06 -0.55
C SER A 121 18.41 11.53 -0.69
N MET A 122 19.38 10.91 -1.39
CA MET A 122 19.38 9.48 -1.73
C MET A 122 18.08 9.05 -2.42
N THR A 123 17.56 9.90 -3.28
CA THR A 123 16.31 9.65 -4.02
C THR A 123 16.57 9.33 -5.48
N ALA A 124 15.65 8.57 -6.08
CA ALA A 124 15.61 8.29 -7.51
C ALA A 124 14.33 8.89 -8.09
N VAL A 125 14.46 10.02 -8.79
CA VAL A 125 13.33 10.70 -9.42
C VAL A 125 13.36 10.44 -10.93
N ILE A 126 12.23 10.00 -11.47
CA ILE A 126 12.04 9.76 -12.90
C ILE A 126 10.76 10.47 -13.34
N ASN A 127 10.87 11.30 -14.36
CA ASN A 127 9.73 12.02 -14.91
C ASN A 127 9.10 11.24 -16.07
N ASN A 128 7.78 11.09 -16.05
CA ASN A 128 6.98 10.45 -17.09
C ASN A 128 7.54 9.10 -17.59
N PRO A 129 7.86 8.14 -16.69
CA PRO A 129 8.42 6.87 -17.10
C PRO A 129 7.38 5.98 -17.77
N VAL A 130 7.84 5.11 -18.66
CA VAL A 130 7.10 3.89 -19.00
C VAL A 130 7.19 2.95 -17.80
N ILE A 131 6.07 2.43 -17.34
CA ILE A 131 6.01 1.55 -16.16
C ILE A 131 5.81 0.12 -16.64
N LEU A 132 6.74 -0.76 -16.33
CA LEU A 132 6.61 -2.20 -16.56
C LEU A 132 6.35 -2.91 -15.24
N ILE A 133 5.17 -3.50 -15.09
CA ILE A 133 4.77 -4.25 -13.93
C ILE A 133 4.72 -5.74 -14.27
N THR A 134 5.43 -6.58 -13.53
CA THR A 134 5.43 -8.04 -13.77
C THR A 134 5.52 -8.84 -12.49
N ASP A 135 4.72 -9.90 -12.41
CA ASP A 135 4.63 -10.83 -11.28
C ASP A 135 5.80 -11.81 -11.17
N LYS A 136 6.72 -11.83 -12.13
CA LYS A 136 7.79 -12.82 -12.20
C LYS A 136 9.16 -12.29 -11.87
N LYS A 137 9.95 -13.15 -11.22
CA LYS A 137 11.38 -12.93 -11.03
C LYS A 137 12.09 -12.81 -12.38
N ARG A 138 12.95 -11.80 -12.51
CA ARG A 138 13.66 -11.46 -13.76
C ARG A 138 15.16 -11.50 -13.54
N ASN A 139 15.76 -12.67 -13.78
CA ASN A 139 17.20 -12.86 -13.70
C ASN A 139 17.86 -12.87 -15.09
N GLN A 140 17.08 -13.06 -16.17
CA GLN A 140 17.57 -13.19 -17.55
C GLN A 140 17.25 -11.92 -18.36
N VAL A 141 18.29 -11.27 -18.86
CA VAL A 141 18.21 -10.05 -19.69
C VAL A 141 17.48 -10.30 -21.01
N LYS A 142 17.68 -11.45 -21.64
CA LYS A 142 17.12 -11.75 -22.98
C LYS A 142 15.63 -11.47 -23.13
N LYS A 143 14.86 -11.63 -22.06
CA LYS A 143 13.40 -11.37 -22.07
C LYS A 143 13.03 -9.90 -21.88
N LEU A 144 13.96 -9.10 -21.35
CA LEU A 144 13.77 -7.66 -21.16
C LEU A 144 14.31 -6.85 -22.35
N LEU A 145 15.25 -7.39 -23.12
CA LEU A 145 15.88 -6.67 -24.24
C LEU A 145 14.90 -5.99 -25.19
N PRO A 146 13.84 -6.64 -25.69
CA PRO A 146 12.91 -5.99 -26.61
C PRO A 146 12.26 -4.76 -26.03
N ILE A 147 11.93 -4.80 -24.73
CA ILE A 147 11.32 -3.68 -24.02
C ILE A 147 12.33 -2.55 -23.80
N LEU A 148 13.55 -2.90 -23.36
CA LEU A 148 14.62 -1.92 -23.15
C LEU A 148 14.96 -1.18 -24.45
N GLU A 149 15.03 -1.89 -25.56
CA GLU A 149 15.26 -1.32 -26.89
C GLU A 149 14.11 -0.42 -27.33
N ALA A 150 12.86 -0.84 -27.14
CA ALA A 150 11.68 -0.04 -27.48
C ALA A 150 11.58 1.25 -26.65
N VAL A 151 11.84 1.18 -25.34
CA VAL A 151 11.83 2.36 -24.46
C VAL A 151 12.98 3.30 -24.80
N SER A 152 14.18 2.74 -25.04
CA SER A 152 15.36 3.52 -25.42
C SER A 152 15.18 4.21 -26.77
N SER A 153 14.61 3.53 -27.78
CA SER A 153 14.34 4.11 -29.10
C SER A 153 13.35 5.27 -29.06
N GLN A 154 12.43 5.29 -28.08
CA GLN A 154 11.49 6.38 -27.83
C GLN A 154 12.07 7.49 -26.95
N ASN A 155 13.32 7.36 -26.51
CA ASN A 155 13.98 8.28 -25.56
C ASN A 155 13.15 8.50 -24.27
N LYS A 156 12.48 7.45 -23.80
CA LYS A 156 11.70 7.45 -22.55
C LYS A 156 12.48 6.81 -21.41
N SER A 157 12.08 7.13 -20.19
CA SER A 157 12.58 6.46 -18.98
C SER A 157 11.76 5.21 -18.67
N LEU A 158 12.34 4.28 -17.92
CA LEU A 158 11.69 3.03 -17.52
C LEU A 158 11.65 2.87 -16.00
N LEU A 159 10.46 2.66 -15.46
CA LEU A 159 10.27 2.13 -14.09
C LEU A 159 9.88 0.66 -14.20
N LEU A 160 10.72 -0.22 -13.66
CA LEU A 160 10.47 -1.65 -13.63
C LEU A 160 10.06 -2.11 -12.23
N ILE A 161 8.83 -2.58 -12.07
CA ILE A 161 8.29 -3.16 -10.84
C ILE A 161 8.15 -4.67 -11.04
N ALA A 162 8.94 -5.46 -10.30
CA ALA A 162 8.93 -6.91 -10.46
C ALA A 162 9.16 -7.65 -9.14
N ASP A 163 8.72 -8.91 -9.07
CA ASP A 163 8.89 -9.80 -7.88
C ASP A 163 10.35 -10.23 -7.63
N GLY A 164 11.28 -9.63 -8.22
CA GLY A 164 12.71 -9.85 -8.02
C GLY A 164 13.47 -9.62 -9.31
N ILE A 165 14.39 -8.69 -9.21
CA ILE A 165 15.30 -8.31 -10.29
C ILE A 165 16.70 -8.51 -9.73
N ASP A 166 17.37 -9.56 -10.16
CA ASP A 166 18.67 -9.94 -9.66
C ASP A 166 19.63 -10.34 -10.80
N GLY A 167 20.89 -10.56 -10.45
CA GLY A 167 21.91 -11.10 -11.37
C GLY A 167 22.11 -10.24 -12.61
N GLU A 168 22.13 -10.89 -13.77
CA GLU A 168 22.43 -10.28 -15.08
C GLU A 168 21.45 -9.15 -15.45
N ALA A 169 20.17 -9.31 -15.13
CA ALA A 169 19.14 -8.31 -15.43
C ALA A 169 19.38 -7.02 -14.66
N LEU A 170 19.64 -7.10 -13.35
CA LEU A 170 19.95 -5.92 -12.54
C LEU A 170 21.23 -5.23 -13.00
N SER A 171 22.31 -6.01 -13.24
CA SER A 171 23.59 -5.48 -13.70
C SER A 171 23.46 -4.75 -15.04
N THR A 172 22.68 -5.30 -15.96
CA THR A 172 22.44 -4.67 -17.27
C THR A 172 21.69 -3.35 -17.13
N LEU A 173 20.65 -3.28 -16.31
CA LEU A 173 19.92 -2.03 -16.04
C LEU A 173 20.85 -0.97 -15.45
N VAL A 174 21.64 -1.34 -14.44
CA VAL A 174 22.59 -0.44 -13.79
C VAL A 174 23.64 0.08 -14.78
N VAL A 175 24.24 -0.80 -15.58
CA VAL A 175 25.25 -0.40 -16.57
C VAL A 175 24.68 0.54 -17.63
N ASN A 176 23.48 0.26 -18.14
CA ASN A 176 22.84 1.13 -19.13
C ASN A 176 22.47 2.51 -18.56
N LYS A 177 22.02 2.55 -17.29
CA LYS A 177 21.78 3.81 -16.59
C LYS A 177 23.08 4.60 -16.40
N MET A 178 24.15 3.95 -15.90
CA MET A 178 25.44 4.61 -15.69
C MET A 178 26.08 5.14 -16.99
N ARG A 179 25.84 4.46 -18.10
CA ARG A 179 26.28 4.90 -19.43
C ARG A 179 25.39 5.98 -20.04
N GLY A 180 24.29 6.34 -19.41
CA GLY A 180 23.33 7.31 -19.95
C GLY A 180 22.53 6.82 -21.16
N ILE A 181 22.55 5.49 -21.44
CA ILE A 181 21.85 4.90 -22.59
C ILE A 181 20.34 4.80 -22.30
N LEU A 182 19.97 4.49 -21.03
CA LEU A 182 18.59 4.33 -20.60
C LEU A 182 18.41 4.87 -19.18
N ALA A 183 17.56 5.87 -19.01
CA ALA A 183 17.13 6.31 -17.69
C ALA A 183 16.16 5.27 -17.13
N CYS A 184 16.59 4.49 -16.14
CA CYS A 184 15.75 3.44 -15.57
C CYS A 184 15.94 3.31 -14.06
N VAL A 185 14.87 2.85 -13.40
CA VAL A 185 14.88 2.40 -12.01
C VAL A 185 14.18 1.06 -11.91
N ALA A 186 14.72 0.18 -11.10
CA ALA A 186 14.11 -1.11 -10.78
C ALA A 186 13.73 -1.17 -9.30
N VAL A 187 12.50 -1.56 -9.03
CA VAL A 187 11.89 -1.65 -7.71
C VAL A 187 11.34 -3.05 -7.50
N ASN A 188 11.44 -3.58 -6.30
CA ASN A 188 10.73 -4.82 -5.97
C ASN A 188 9.24 -4.58 -5.87
N ALA A 189 8.45 -5.54 -6.33
CA ALA A 189 7.02 -5.55 -6.08
C ALA A 189 6.75 -5.46 -4.57
N PRO A 190 5.80 -4.62 -4.15
CA PRO A 190 5.45 -4.47 -2.75
C PRO A 190 4.76 -5.73 -2.21
N ASP A 191 4.94 -5.99 -0.91
CA ASP A 191 4.30 -7.07 -0.17
C ASP A 191 4.59 -8.50 -0.67
N PHE A 192 3.79 -9.48 -0.24
CA PHE A 192 3.96 -10.91 -0.52
C PHE A 192 2.61 -11.58 -0.82
N GLY A 193 2.65 -12.74 -1.50
CA GLY A 193 1.47 -13.57 -1.75
C GLY A 193 0.38 -12.86 -2.57
N ASP A 194 -0.87 -13.06 -2.17
CA ASP A 194 -2.03 -12.52 -2.89
C ASP A 194 -2.14 -10.99 -2.75
N ARG A 195 -1.71 -10.45 -1.59
CA ARG A 195 -1.67 -9.00 -1.37
C ARG A 195 -0.73 -8.30 -2.34
N LYS A 196 0.43 -8.90 -2.65
CA LYS A 196 1.33 -8.40 -3.69
C LYS A 196 0.64 -8.30 -5.05
N LYS A 197 -0.14 -9.33 -5.44
CA LYS A 197 -0.88 -9.31 -6.71
C LYS A 197 -1.89 -8.17 -6.72
N ALA A 198 -2.66 -8.00 -5.65
CA ALA A 198 -3.63 -6.92 -5.52
C ALA A 198 -2.98 -5.53 -5.67
N ILE A 199 -1.90 -5.26 -4.92
CA ILE A 199 -1.20 -3.97 -5.01
C ILE A 199 -0.61 -3.72 -6.41
N MET A 200 -0.09 -4.76 -7.08
CA MET A 200 0.40 -4.61 -8.45
C MET A 200 -0.72 -4.29 -9.46
N GLU A 201 -1.90 -4.88 -9.28
CA GLU A 201 -3.10 -4.54 -10.07
C GLU A 201 -3.58 -3.12 -9.77
N ASP A 202 -3.54 -2.67 -8.52
CA ASP A 202 -3.86 -1.29 -8.13
C ASP A 202 -2.92 -0.29 -8.81
N ILE A 203 -1.59 -0.56 -8.77
CA ILE A 203 -0.61 0.27 -9.48
C ILE A 203 -0.89 0.28 -10.99
N ALA A 204 -1.21 -0.86 -11.58
CA ALA A 204 -1.51 -0.96 -13.00
C ALA A 204 -2.77 -0.17 -13.37
N THR A 205 -3.82 -0.27 -12.56
CA THR A 205 -5.08 0.47 -12.75
C THR A 205 -4.84 1.98 -12.65
N LEU A 206 -4.10 2.42 -11.62
CA LEU A 206 -3.77 3.84 -11.40
C LEU A 206 -2.97 4.43 -12.56
N THR A 207 -2.09 3.65 -13.16
CA THR A 207 -1.21 4.08 -14.26
C THR A 207 -1.77 3.81 -15.65
N GLY A 208 -2.98 3.26 -15.74
CA GLY A 208 -3.66 2.95 -17.00
C GLY A 208 -3.07 1.76 -17.77
N GLY A 209 -2.29 0.90 -17.10
CA GLY A 209 -1.63 -0.26 -17.68
C GLY A 209 -2.19 -1.59 -17.20
N GLN A 210 -1.41 -2.65 -17.42
CA GLN A 210 -1.75 -4.00 -16.99
C GLN A 210 -0.54 -4.70 -16.36
N VAL A 211 -0.79 -5.58 -15.39
CA VAL A 211 0.25 -6.46 -14.85
C VAL A 211 0.58 -7.55 -15.88
N VAL A 212 1.83 -7.57 -16.34
CA VAL A 212 2.31 -8.60 -17.26
C VAL A 212 2.52 -9.90 -16.50
N SER A 213 1.53 -10.78 -16.62
CA SER A 213 1.49 -12.09 -15.98
C SER A 213 1.35 -13.22 -16.99
N THR A 214 2.04 -14.35 -16.72
CA THR A 214 1.84 -15.55 -17.53
C THR A 214 0.50 -16.24 -17.26
N GLU A 215 -0.12 -15.99 -16.10
CA GLU A 215 -1.47 -16.45 -15.80
C GLU A 215 -2.49 -15.82 -16.78
N LYS A 216 -2.22 -14.58 -17.20
CA LYS A 216 -2.99 -13.87 -18.24
C LYS A 216 -2.53 -14.20 -19.68
N GLY A 217 -1.64 -15.16 -19.88
CA GLY A 217 -1.09 -15.54 -21.17
C GLY A 217 -0.08 -14.55 -21.76
N MET A 218 0.33 -13.54 -21.01
CA MET A 218 1.24 -12.49 -21.47
C MET A 218 2.70 -12.92 -21.41
N ARG A 219 3.47 -12.54 -22.44
CA ARG A 219 4.89 -12.88 -22.57
C ARG A 219 5.70 -11.65 -22.92
N LEU A 220 6.73 -11.36 -22.12
CA LEU A 220 7.61 -10.19 -22.34
C LEU A 220 8.45 -10.26 -23.63
N ASP A 221 8.74 -11.45 -24.14
CA ASP A 221 9.42 -11.63 -25.42
C ASP A 221 8.51 -11.32 -26.64
N LYS A 222 7.22 -11.17 -26.41
CA LYS A 222 6.20 -10.75 -27.37
C LYS A 222 5.36 -9.62 -26.80
N PHE A 223 6.03 -8.64 -26.16
CA PHE A 223 5.30 -7.56 -25.54
C PHE A 223 4.57 -6.69 -26.58
N ASN A 224 3.44 -6.16 -26.20
CA ASN A 224 2.69 -5.15 -26.94
C ASN A 224 2.78 -3.82 -26.17
N THR A 225 2.96 -2.72 -26.87
CA THR A 225 2.97 -1.36 -26.28
C THR A 225 1.62 -0.92 -25.73
N ASP A 226 0.56 -1.64 -26.04
CA ASP A 226 -0.81 -1.36 -25.58
C ASP A 226 -1.16 -2.02 -24.23
N TRP A 227 -0.18 -2.68 -23.58
CA TRP A 227 -0.36 -3.35 -22.29
C TRP A 227 -0.12 -2.43 -21.09
#